data_e7ace527bac2e8103bc648ecc066de47
#
_entry.id   e7ace527bac2e8103bc648ecc066de47
#
_cell.length_a   1.000
_cell.length_b   1.000
_cell.length_c   1.000
_cell.angle_alpha   90.00
_cell.angle_beta   90.00
_cell.angle_gamma   90.00
#
_symmetry.space_group_name_H-M   'P 1'
#
loop_
_entity.id
_entity.type
_entity.pdbx_description
1 polymer ?
#
loop_
_entity_poly.entity_id
_entity_poly.type
_entity_poly.pdbx_seq_one_letter_code
_entity_poly.pdbx_strand_id
1 'polypeptide(L)'
;MKIACIIPSRYASTRLPGKPLRLIAGETLVHRVYERAVQAKLPDVVIVATDHEDIEKEVKSFGGHVMMTSVDHPTGTDRLAEVASHTPDYEIIVNVQGDEPLIDPDVIDRLAQDLIDHPELDMATVATPLHEDEYDDPSSVKVVVNRKGEALYFSRSLIPYPRHDFEVPALKHVGIYAYRRDFLLAYAKMAQTPLEKTESLEQLRALEMGYKIGVIEVKTQDIGIDTEEDLKKANAYFEKMKL
;
A
#
# COMPACT_ATOMS: atom_id res chain seq x y z
N MET A 1 -13.95 -17.14 0.82
CA MET A 1 -13.58 -15.83 0.21
C MET A 1 -12.13 -15.98 -0.21
N LYS A 2 -11.81 -15.80 -1.50
CA LYS A 2 -10.42 -15.89 -1.99
C LYS A 2 -9.78 -14.51 -1.98
N ILE A 3 -8.49 -14.46 -1.69
CA ILE A 3 -7.72 -13.23 -1.48
C ILE A 3 -6.49 -13.23 -2.36
N ALA A 4 -6.26 -12.16 -3.13
CA ALA A 4 -5.03 -11.93 -3.87
C ALA A 4 -4.24 -10.76 -3.24
N CYS A 5 -2.95 -10.96 -3.01
CA CYS A 5 -2.02 -9.89 -2.71
C CYS A 5 -1.35 -9.45 -4.02
N ILE A 6 -1.43 -8.16 -4.36
CA ILE A 6 -0.87 -7.63 -5.60
C ILE A 6 0.20 -6.59 -5.26
N ILE A 7 1.36 -6.71 -5.91
CA ILE A 7 2.51 -5.83 -5.78
C ILE A 7 2.69 -5.06 -7.09
N PRO A 8 2.18 -3.81 -7.21
CA PRO A 8 2.41 -3.00 -8.40
C PRO A 8 3.87 -2.59 -8.50
N SER A 9 4.52 -2.93 -9.62
CA SER A 9 5.95 -2.73 -9.83
C SER A 9 6.20 -2.17 -11.23
N ARG A 10 6.12 -0.83 -11.37
CA ARG A 10 6.42 -0.16 -12.64
C ARG A 10 7.91 0.08 -12.80
N TYR A 11 8.41 -0.04 -14.04
CA TYR A 11 9.81 0.23 -14.34
C TYR A 11 10.15 1.72 -14.25
N ALA A 12 9.26 2.58 -14.76
CA ALA A 12 9.45 4.02 -14.79
C ALA A 12 9.35 4.62 -13.37
N SER A 13 10.50 5.05 -12.85
CA SER A 13 10.62 5.80 -11.60
C SER A 13 11.53 7.00 -11.85
N THR A 14 11.05 8.21 -11.57
CA THR A 14 11.82 9.44 -11.81
C THR A 14 12.94 9.66 -10.80
N ARG A 15 12.70 9.31 -9.53
CA ARG A 15 13.66 9.49 -8.42
C ARG A 15 14.70 8.37 -8.34
N LEU A 16 14.32 7.15 -8.73
CA LEU A 16 15.18 5.97 -8.69
C LEU A 16 14.91 5.09 -9.93
N PRO A 17 15.57 5.34 -11.07
CA PRO A 17 15.33 4.59 -12.32
C PRO A 17 15.52 3.08 -12.13
N GLY A 18 14.59 2.28 -12.68
CA GLY A 18 14.60 0.83 -12.53
C GLY A 18 14.44 0.36 -11.09
N LYS A 19 13.77 1.14 -10.24
CA LYS A 19 13.59 0.91 -8.80
C LYS A 19 13.33 -0.55 -8.42
N PRO A 20 12.40 -1.29 -9.04
CA PRO A 20 12.12 -2.67 -8.65
C PRO A 20 13.30 -3.64 -8.82
N LEU A 21 14.24 -3.33 -9.73
CA LEU A 21 15.40 -4.16 -10.01
C LEU A 21 16.67 -3.72 -9.24
N ARG A 22 16.58 -2.69 -8.40
CA ARG A 22 17.69 -2.26 -7.55
C ARG A 22 17.96 -3.29 -6.47
N LEU A 23 19.23 -3.52 -6.18
CA LEU A 23 19.65 -4.55 -5.23
C LEU A 23 19.64 -4.06 -3.78
N ILE A 24 19.10 -4.89 -2.91
CA ILE A 24 19.13 -4.76 -1.46
C ILE A 24 19.75 -6.04 -0.88
N ALA A 25 20.97 -5.93 -0.39
CA ALA A 25 21.74 -7.04 0.17
C ALA A 25 21.79 -8.28 -0.76
N GLY A 26 21.99 -8.02 -2.07
CA GLY A 26 22.18 -9.05 -3.09
C GLY A 26 20.93 -9.53 -3.82
N GLU A 27 19.72 -9.16 -3.37
CA GLU A 27 18.46 -9.47 -4.03
C GLU A 27 17.78 -8.20 -4.56
N THR A 28 16.94 -8.31 -5.59
CA THR A 28 16.22 -7.16 -6.12
C THR A 28 15.15 -6.68 -5.15
N LEU A 29 14.79 -5.37 -5.21
CA LEU A 29 13.74 -4.82 -4.38
C LEU A 29 12.41 -5.57 -4.57
N VAL A 30 12.03 -5.89 -5.81
CA VAL A 30 10.80 -6.65 -6.08
C VAL A 30 10.85 -8.04 -5.48
N HIS A 31 12.00 -8.70 -5.47
CA HIS A 31 12.18 -10.00 -4.81
C HIS A 31 11.99 -9.87 -3.29
N ARG A 32 12.62 -8.87 -2.65
CA ARG A 32 12.46 -8.62 -1.20
C ARG A 32 11.01 -8.39 -0.79
N VAL A 33 10.28 -7.56 -1.53
CA VAL A 33 8.86 -7.32 -1.26
C VAL A 33 8.05 -8.61 -1.44
N TYR A 34 8.31 -9.35 -2.53
CA TYR A 34 7.62 -10.62 -2.81
C TYR A 34 7.87 -11.67 -1.71
N GLU A 35 9.16 -11.85 -1.29
CA GLU A 35 9.53 -12.77 -0.20
C GLU A 35 8.79 -12.46 1.12
N ARG A 36 8.54 -11.18 1.39
CA ARG A 36 7.77 -10.77 2.58
C ARG A 36 6.29 -11.06 2.39
N ALA A 37 5.73 -10.68 1.25
CA ALA A 37 4.30 -10.85 0.99
C ALA A 37 3.84 -12.32 0.99
N VAL A 38 4.65 -13.25 0.49
CA VAL A 38 4.31 -14.69 0.50
C VAL A 38 4.35 -15.33 1.89
N GLN A 39 4.87 -14.64 2.91
CA GLN A 39 4.82 -15.12 4.29
C GLN A 39 3.47 -14.82 4.97
N ALA A 40 2.63 -13.96 4.39
CA ALA A 40 1.27 -13.76 4.83
C ALA A 40 0.44 -15.04 4.66
N LYS A 41 -0.52 -15.27 5.54
CA LYS A 41 -1.24 -16.56 5.66
C LYS A 41 -2.61 -16.55 4.95
N LEU A 42 -3.22 -15.38 4.83
CA LEU A 42 -4.58 -15.25 4.28
C LEU A 42 -4.61 -15.13 2.75
N PRO A 43 -3.66 -14.49 2.05
CA PRO A 43 -3.68 -14.46 0.60
C PRO A 43 -3.48 -15.86 -0.01
N ASP A 44 -4.35 -16.23 -0.94
CA ASP A 44 -4.22 -17.48 -1.73
C ASP A 44 -3.12 -17.37 -2.79
N VAL A 45 -2.79 -16.14 -3.20
CA VAL A 45 -1.77 -15.84 -4.20
C VAL A 45 -1.13 -14.48 -3.96
N VAL A 46 0.16 -14.37 -4.31
CA VAL A 46 0.87 -13.09 -4.44
C VAL A 46 1.23 -12.89 -5.90
N ILE A 47 0.87 -11.74 -6.49
CA ILE A 47 1.08 -11.43 -7.91
C ILE A 47 1.83 -10.11 -8.02
N VAL A 48 2.95 -10.09 -8.74
CA VAL A 48 3.61 -8.85 -9.16
C VAL A 48 2.93 -8.34 -10.43
N ALA A 49 2.46 -7.10 -10.42
CA ALA A 49 1.85 -6.45 -11.57
C ALA A 49 2.84 -5.45 -12.18
N THR A 50 3.31 -5.70 -13.41
CA THR A 50 4.37 -4.89 -14.03
C THR A 50 4.07 -4.54 -15.49
N ASP A 51 4.70 -3.48 -15.97
CA ASP A 51 4.67 -3.01 -17.36
C ASP A 51 5.98 -3.29 -18.12
N HIS A 52 6.92 -4.04 -17.51
CA HIS A 52 8.27 -4.19 -18.08
C HIS A 52 8.77 -5.63 -18.09
N GLU A 53 9.29 -6.08 -19.24
CA GLU A 53 9.78 -7.46 -19.44
C GLU A 53 10.92 -7.85 -18.49
N ASP A 54 11.81 -6.91 -18.12
CA ASP A 54 12.93 -7.24 -17.23
C ASP A 54 12.45 -7.53 -15.81
N ILE A 55 11.38 -6.84 -15.35
CA ILE A 55 10.75 -7.16 -14.06
C ILE A 55 10.03 -8.51 -14.16
N GLU A 56 9.35 -8.77 -15.29
CA GLU A 56 8.71 -10.07 -15.52
C GLU A 56 9.72 -11.22 -15.48
N LYS A 57 10.87 -11.07 -16.17
CA LYS A 57 11.97 -12.05 -16.17
C LYS A 57 12.52 -12.28 -14.77
N GLU A 58 12.74 -11.19 -14.03
CA GLU A 58 13.23 -11.24 -12.65
C GLU A 58 12.26 -12.01 -11.76
N VAL A 59 10.97 -11.68 -11.78
CA VAL A 59 9.97 -12.36 -10.95
C VAL A 59 9.87 -13.86 -11.31
N LYS A 60 9.91 -14.21 -12.60
CA LYS A 60 9.93 -15.60 -13.05
C LYS A 60 11.20 -16.35 -12.60
N SER A 61 12.33 -15.67 -12.50
CA SER A 61 13.62 -16.28 -12.12
C SER A 61 13.61 -16.87 -10.71
N PHE A 62 12.89 -16.23 -9.77
CA PHE A 62 12.71 -16.75 -8.42
C PHE A 62 11.39 -17.53 -8.19
N GLY A 63 10.65 -17.83 -9.29
CA GLY A 63 9.42 -18.62 -9.23
C GLY A 63 8.18 -17.86 -8.78
N GLY A 64 8.22 -16.52 -8.79
CA GLY A 64 7.08 -15.66 -8.43
C GLY A 64 6.00 -15.63 -9.51
N HIS A 65 4.76 -15.33 -9.11
CA HIS A 65 3.68 -15.06 -10.05
C HIS A 65 3.74 -13.60 -10.52
N VAL A 66 3.66 -13.41 -11.82
CA VAL A 66 3.70 -12.09 -12.44
C VAL A 66 2.63 -11.95 -13.51
N MET A 67 2.04 -10.76 -13.61
CA MET A 67 1.11 -10.40 -14.67
C MET A 67 1.59 -9.11 -15.34
N MET A 68 1.73 -9.17 -16.67
CA MET A 68 1.98 -7.98 -17.48
C MET A 68 0.71 -7.13 -17.55
N THR A 69 0.88 -5.83 -17.36
CA THR A 69 -0.20 -4.83 -17.35
C THR A 69 0.15 -3.65 -18.26
N SER A 70 -0.85 -2.85 -18.63
CA SER A 70 -0.62 -1.70 -19.50
C SER A 70 0.42 -0.72 -18.94
N VAL A 71 1.24 -0.17 -19.85
CA VAL A 71 2.17 0.93 -19.56
C VAL A 71 1.44 2.26 -19.33
N ASP A 72 0.20 2.37 -19.82
CA ASP A 72 -0.58 3.62 -19.84
C ASP A 72 -1.32 3.89 -18.52
N HIS A 73 -1.20 3.00 -17.53
CA HIS A 73 -1.84 3.22 -16.24
C HIS A 73 -1.28 4.44 -15.52
N PRO A 74 -2.12 5.44 -15.21
CA PRO A 74 -1.69 6.66 -14.51
C PRO A 74 -1.32 6.38 -13.05
N THR A 75 -1.99 5.40 -12.41
CA THR A 75 -1.81 5.08 -10.98
C THR A 75 -1.56 3.60 -10.72
N GLY A 76 -1.11 3.29 -9.50
CA GLY A 76 -1.03 1.91 -9.00
C GLY A 76 -2.40 1.25 -8.90
N THR A 77 -3.43 2.01 -8.54
CA THR A 77 -4.82 1.54 -8.41
C THR A 77 -5.38 1.05 -9.75
N ASP A 78 -5.11 1.75 -10.85
CA ASP A 78 -5.51 1.32 -12.19
C ASP A 78 -4.86 -0.02 -12.57
N ARG A 79 -3.59 -0.19 -12.23
CA ARG A 79 -2.84 -1.44 -12.43
C ARG A 79 -3.42 -2.60 -11.62
N LEU A 80 -3.76 -2.35 -10.35
CA LEU A 80 -4.45 -3.32 -9.51
C LEU A 80 -5.79 -3.73 -10.10
N ALA A 81 -6.57 -2.76 -10.59
CA ALA A 81 -7.88 -3.00 -11.18
C ALA A 81 -7.77 -3.85 -12.47
N GLU A 82 -6.72 -3.65 -13.30
CA GLU A 82 -6.47 -4.53 -14.44
C GLU A 82 -6.25 -5.97 -14.00
N VAL A 83 -5.35 -6.22 -13.04
CA VAL A 83 -5.12 -7.57 -12.50
C VAL A 83 -6.41 -8.16 -11.92
N ALA A 84 -7.14 -7.39 -11.11
CA ALA A 84 -8.40 -7.83 -10.51
C ALA A 84 -9.47 -8.17 -11.57
N SER A 85 -9.46 -7.50 -12.72
CA SER A 85 -10.37 -7.79 -13.84
C SER A 85 -10.09 -9.15 -14.50
N HIS A 86 -8.82 -9.57 -14.53
CA HIS A 86 -8.38 -10.85 -15.10
C HIS A 86 -8.40 -12.00 -14.08
N THR A 87 -8.64 -11.71 -12.81
CA THR A 87 -8.62 -12.67 -11.71
C THR A 87 -9.96 -12.66 -10.94
N PRO A 88 -11.09 -13.04 -11.59
CA PRO A 88 -12.44 -12.86 -11.03
C PRO A 88 -12.73 -13.70 -9.79
N ASP A 89 -11.92 -14.73 -9.52
CA ASP A 89 -12.10 -15.63 -8.38
C ASP A 89 -11.73 -15.00 -7.03
N TYR A 90 -10.94 -13.92 -7.03
CA TYR A 90 -10.52 -13.26 -5.80
C TYR A 90 -11.47 -12.12 -5.43
N GLU A 91 -12.03 -12.18 -4.24
CA GLU A 91 -13.03 -11.25 -3.72
C GLU A 91 -12.40 -10.07 -2.97
N ILE A 92 -11.22 -10.28 -2.39
CA ILE A 92 -10.42 -9.26 -1.70
C ILE A 92 -9.08 -9.13 -2.39
N ILE A 93 -8.67 -7.89 -2.64
CA ILE A 93 -7.39 -7.53 -3.24
C ILE A 93 -6.59 -6.71 -2.22
N VAL A 94 -5.47 -7.25 -1.75
CA VAL A 94 -4.53 -6.53 -0.89
C VAL A 94 -3.45 -5.91 -1.76
N ASN A 95 -3.25 -4.61 -1.65
CA ASN A 95 -2.20 -3.86 -2.33
C ASN A 95 -1.01 -3.68 -1.41
N VAL A 96 0.10 -4.33 -1.71
CA VAL A 96 1.39 -4.10 -1.06
C VAL A 96 2.24 -3.25 -1.99
N GLN A 97 2.74 -2.12 -1.48
CA GLN A 97 3.58 -1.22 -2.28
C GLN A 97 4.89 -1.91 -2.69
N GLY A 98 5.26 -1.75 -3.97
CA GLY A 98 6.48 -2.37 -4.53
C GLY A 98 7.79 -1.78 -4.02
N ASP A 99 7.74 -0.85 -3.08
CA ASP A 99 8.89 -0.16 -2.46
C ASP A 99 9.01 -0.43 -0.95
N GLU A 100 8.24 -1.36 -0.41
CA GLU A 100 8.24 -1.71 1.02
C GLU A 100 8.88 -3.10 1.29
N PRO A 101 10.21 -3.23 1.24
CA PRO A 101 10.89 -4.52 1.41
C PRO A 101 10.83 -5.07 2.85
N LEU A 102 10.36 -4.28 3.80
CA LEU A 102 10.21 -4.64 5.21
C LEU A 102 8.75 -4.78 5.64
N ILE A 103 7.81 -4.83 4.67
CA ILE A 103 6.39 -5.05 5.00
C ILE A 103 6.22 -6.21 5.96
N ASP A 104 5.45 -6.00 7.03
CA ASP A 104 5.11 -7.06 7.95
C ASP A 104 3.97 -7.93 7.36
N PRO A 105 4.20 -9.24 7.15
CA PRO A 105 3.15 -10.15 6.66
C PRO A 105 1.87 -10.13 7.49
N ASP A 106 1.96 -9.90 8.82
CA ASP A 106 0.79 -9.77 9.70
C ASP A 106 -0.10 -8.58 9.33
N VAL A 107 0.47 -7.51 8.82
CA VAL A 107 -0.31 -6.35 8.34
C VAL A 107 -1.14 -6.73 7.11
N ILE A 108 -0.61 -7.55 6.20
CA ILE A 108 -1.34 -8.06 5.02
C ILE A 108 -2.53 -8.90 5.49
N ASP A 109 -2.29 -9.82 6.43
CA ASP A 109 -3.33 -10.67 7.00
C ASP A 109 -4.40 -9.85 7.73
N ARG A 110 -4.01 -8.88 8.55
CA ARG A 110 -4.95 -8.02 9.29
C ARG A 110 -5.82 -7.16 8.38
N LEU A 111 -5.26 -6.61 7.30
CA LEU A 111 -6.03 -5.86 6.29
C LEU A 111 -7.09 -6.74 5.62
N ALA A 112 -6.72 -7.94 5.21
CA ALA A 112 -7.65 -8.88 4.60
C ALA A 112 -8.72 -9.31 5.61
N GLN A 113 -8.33 -9.58 6.88
CA GLN A 113 -9.23 -9.99 7.94
C GLN A 113 -10.23 -8.89 8.28
N ASP A 114 -9.81 -7.61 8.31
CA ASP A 114 -10.70 -6.49 8.57
C ASP A 114 -11.87 -6.43 7.56
N LEU A 115 -11.59 -6.65 6.26
CA LEU A 115 -12.64 -6.74 5.25
C LEU A 115 -13.49 -8.02 5.36
N ILE A 116 -12.96 -9.11 5.88
CA ILE A 116 -13.73 -10.33 6.12
C ILE A 116 -14.74 -10.08 7.25
N ASP A 117 -14.29 -9.48 8.35
CA ASP A 117 -15.08 -9.29 9.57
C ASP A 117 -16.10 -8.14 9.43
N HIS A 118 -15.85 -7.16 8.55
CA HIS A 118 -16.66 -5.97 8.35
C HIS A 118 -17.18 -5.87 6.91
N PRO A 119 -18.26 -6.59 6.56
CA PRO A 119 -18.80 -6.62 5.20
C PRO A 119 -19.33 -5.26 4.71
N GLU A 120 -19.55 -4.32 5.61
CA GLU A 120 -19.95 -2.94 5.29
C GLU A 120 -18.80 -2.04 4.82
N LEU A 121 -17.55 -2.44 4.95
CA LEU A 121 -16.40 -1.70 4.47
C LEU A 121 -16.14 -1.99 2.99
N ASP A 122 -15.82 -0.97 2.23
CA ASP A 122 -15.46 -1.05 0.81
C ASP A 122 -13.96 -1.28 0.61
N MET A 123 -13.17 -0.68 1.49
CA MET A 123 -11.71 -0.82 1.54
C MET A 123 -11.20 -0.66 2.98
N ALA A 124 -9.97 -1.09 3.21
CA ALA A 124 -9.25 -0.92 4.48
C ALA A 124 -7.85 -0.40 4.22
N THR A 125 -7.29 0.30 5.21
CA THR A 125 -5.92 0.82 5.18
C THR A 125 -5.30 0.76 6.58
N VAL A 126 -4.06 1.24 6.67
CA VAL A 126 -3.22 1.13 7.87
C VAL A 126 -2.93 2.51 8.44
N ALA A 127 -2.85 2.60 9.76
CA ALA A 127 -2.29 3.75 10.44
C ALA A 127 -1.33 3.32 11.55
N THR A 128 -0.40 4.23 11.89
CA THR A 128 0.53 4.07 13.01
C THR A 128 0.51 5.35 13.85
N PRO A 129 0.86 5.30 15.14
CA PRO A 129 1.02 6.53 15.92
C PRO A 129 1.97 7.51 15.24
N LEU A 130 1.56 8.77 15.11
CA LEU A 130 2.38 9.83 14.54
C LEU A 130 3.35 10.35 15.60
N HIS A 131 4.65 10.51 15.23
CA HIS A 131 5.63 11.13 16.10
C HIS A 131 5.55 12.67 16.05
N GLU A 132 5.92 13.33 17.14
CA GLU A 132 5.80 14.81 17.27
C GLU A 132 6.63 15.57 16.22
N ASP A 133 7.78 15.04 15.82
CA ASP A 133 8.64 15.61 14.77
C ASP A 133 8.03 15.51 13.36
N GLU A 134 6.97 14.73 13.18
CA GLU A 134 6.24 14.59 11.92
C GLU A 134 4.96 15.45 11.86
N TYR A 135 4.61 16.19 12.92
CA TYR A 135 3.34 16.93 12.97
C TYR A 135 3.20 17.95 11.85
N ASP A 136 4.27 18.68 11.55
CA ASP A 136 4.31 19.72 10.52
C ASP A 136 4.80 19.20 9.16
N ASP A 137 5.13 17.91 9.05
CA ASP A 137 5.54 17.31 7.79
C ASP A 137 4.34 16.96 6.91
N PRO A 138 4.12 17.63 5.76
CA PRO A 138 3.01 17.34 4.85
C PRO A 138 3.17 16.00 4.10
N SER A 139 4.35 15.37 4.12
CA SER A 139 4.56 14.04 3.55
C SER A 139 4.03 12.94 4.47
N SER A 140 4.01 13.17 5.78
CA SER A 140 3.37 12.32 6.77
C SER A 140 1.86 12.60 6.80
N VAL A 141 1.09 11.83 6.03
CA VAL A 141 -0.36 12.00 5.95
C VAL A 141 -1.03 11.56 7.24
N LYS A 142 -1.91 12.41 7.78
CA LYS A 142 -2.66 12.13 9.02
C LYS A 142 -4.02 11.54 8.70
N VAL A 143 -4.56 10.72 9.61
CA VAL A 143 -5.91 10.18 9.52
C VAL A 143 -6.61 10.29 10.86
N VAL A 144 -7.89 10.66 10.83
CA VAL A 144 -8.79 10.59 11.99
C VAL A 144 -9.85 9.53 11.75
N VAL A 145 -10.18 8.80 12.82
CA VAL A 145 -11.13 7.69 12.77
C VAL A 145 -12.31 7.91 13.71
N ASN A 146 -13.43 7.30 13.39
CA ASN A 146 -14.57 7.22 14.30
C ASN A 146 -14.38 6.07 15.32
N ARG A 147 -15.35 5.90 16.22
CA ARG A 147 -15.31 4.85 17.26
C ARG A 147 -15.40 3.43 16.72
N LYS A 148 -15.70 3.25 15.44
CA LYS A 148 -15.74 1.95 14.77
C LYS A 148 -14.44 1.63 14.02
N GLY A 149 -13.45 2.54 14.05
CA GLY A 149 -12.24 2.40 13.26
C GLY A 149 -12.41 2.78 11.78
N GLU A 150 -13.55 3.43 11.41
CA GLU A 150 -13.74 3.92 10.04
C GLU A 150 -13.10 5.32 9.90
N ALA A 151 -12.40 5.58 8.79
CA ALA A 151 -11.80 6.87 8.49
C ALA A 151 -12.85 7.97 8.38
N LEU A 152 -12.61 9.09 9.06
CA LEU A 152 -13.40 10.32 8.93
C LEU A 152 -12.79 11.26 7.90
N TYR A 153 -11.47 11.40 7.89
CA TYR A 153 -10.73 12.23 6.93
C TYR A 153 -9.24 11.89 6.93
N PHE A 154 -8.59 12.14 5.79
CA PHE A 154 -7.12 12.12 5.64
C PHE A 154 -6.65 13.52 5.26
N SER A 155 -5.53 13.98 5.84
CA SER A 155 -4.98 15.31 5.54
C SER A 155 -3.46 15.34 5.65
N ARG A 156 -2.85 16.22 4.86
CA ARG A 156 -1.44 16.58 5.03
C ARG A 156 -1.23 17.53 6.22
N SER A 157 -2.28 18.26 6.62
CA SER A 157 -2.27 19.07 7.85
C SER A 157 -2.40 18.20 9.09
N LEU A 158 -1.91 18.70 10.24
CA LEU A 158 -2.13 18.03 11.51
C LEU A 158 -3.62 17.99 11.87
N ILE A 159 -4.17 16.79 11.96
CA ILE A 159 -5.51 16.48 12.42
C ILE A 159 -5.49 15.32 13.41
N PRO A 160 -6.32 15.38 14.51
CA PRO A 160 -7.13 16.51 14.93
C PRO A 160 -6.26 17.69 15.39
N TYR A 161 -6.77 18.92 15.30
CA TYR A 161 -6.04 20.08 15.85
C TYR A 161 -6.03 20.02 17.38
N PRO A 162 -4.86 19.98 18.03
CA PRO A 162 -4.77 19.87 19.49
C PRO A 162 -4.95 21.27 20.11
N ARG A 163 -6.20 21.66 20.35
CA ARG A 163 -6.47 22.93 21.05
C ARG A 163 -5.99 22.91 22.51
N HIS A 164 -5.93 21.72 23.08
CA HIS A 164 -5.38 21.37 24.38
C HIS A 164 -4.47 20.16 24.18
N ASP A 165 -4.12 19.42 25.24
CA ASP A 165 -3.42 18.15 25.10
C ASP A 165 -4.23 17.15 24.28
N PHE A 166 -3.55 16.25 23.58
CA PHE A 166 -4.20 15.18 22.84
C PHE A 166 -4.88 14.20 23.81
N GLU A 167 -6.18 14.01 23.67
CA GLU A 167 -6.91 12.93 24.33
C GLU A 167 -6.82 11.61 23.54
N VAL A 168 -6.53 11.70 22.25
CA VAL A 168 -6.27 10.57 21.34
C VAL A 168 -4.97 10.84 20.58
N PRO A 169 -4.14 9.83 20.32
CA PRO A 169 -2.92 10.01 19.54
C PRO A 169 -3.26 10.48 18.12
N ALA A 170 -2.43 11.35 17.56
CA ALA A 170 -2.47 11.60 16.12
C ALA A 170 -1.98 10.34 15.40
N LEU A 171 -2.64 9.98 14.30
CA LEU A 171 -2.33 8.79 13.51
C LEU A 171 -1.73 9.20 12.16
N LYS A 172 -0.64 8.55 11.78
CA LYS A 172 -0.02 8.59 10.47
C LYS A 172 -0.61 7.48 9.60
N HIS A 173 -1.15 7.85 8.46
CA HIS A 173 -1.61 6.90 7.45
C HIS A 173 -0.41 6.23 6.76
N VAL A 174 -0.51 4.92 6.56
CA VAL A 174 0.44 4.12 5.79
C VAL A 174 -0.26 3.60 4.54
N GLY A 175 0.34 3.83 3.37
CA GLY A 175 -0.28 3.65 2.05
C GLY A 175 -0.45 2.19 1.59
N ILE A 176 -0.78 1.29 2.52
CA ILE A 176 -1.11 -0.10 2.25
C ILE A 176 -2.62 -0.27 2.33
N TYR A 177 -3.21 -1.02 1.39
CA TYR A 177 -4.67 -1.10 1.29
C TYR A 177 -5.15 -2.51 1.02
N ALA A 178 -6.36 -2.79 1.49
CA ALA A 178 -7.16 -3.90 0.98
C ALA A 178 -8.47 -3.34 0.39
N TYR A 179 -8.93 -3.96 -0.67
CA TYR A 179 -10.15 -3.57 -1.38
C TYR A 179 -11.07 -4.75 -1.58
N ARG A 180 -12.39 -4.53 -1.51
CA ARG A 180 -13.32 -5.42 -2.18
C ARG A 180 -13.10 -5.30 -3.69
N ARG A 181 -13.02 -6.44 -4.37
CA ARG A 181 -12.74 -6.48 -5.81
C ARG A 181 -13.70 -5.59 -6.61
N ASP A 182 -15.00 -5.71 -6.37
CA ASP A 182 -16.00 -4.97 -7.14
C ASP A 182 -15.92 -3.45 -6.88
N PHE A 183 -15.61 -3.06 -5.63
CA PHE A 183 -15.30 -1.67 -5.30
C PHE A 183 -14.05 -1.19 -6.05
N LEU A 184 -12.95 -1.95 -6.05
CA LEU A 184 -11.70 -1.59 -6.75
C LEU A 184 -11.94 -1.34 -8.24
N LEU A 185 -12.70 -2.23 -8.91
CA LEU A 185 -13.04 -2.10 -10.33
C LEU A 185 -13.91 -0.86 -10.63
N ALA A 186 -14.78 -0.46 -9.71
CA ALA A 186 -15.55 0.77 -9.81
C ALA A 186 -14.68 1.99 -9.51
N TYR A 187 -13.86 1.92 -8.43
CA TYR A 187 -13.01 2.99 -7.93
C TYR A 187 -11.99 3.48 -8.96
N ALA A 188 -11.33 2.57 -9.68
CA ALA A 188 -10.40 2.90 -10.75
C ALA A 188 -11.04 3.68 -11.91
N LYS A 189 -12.37 3.58 -12.08
CA LYS A 189 -13.11 4.30 -13.13
C LYS A 189 -13.70 5.63 -12.67
N MET A 190 -13.62 5.95 -11.37
CA MET A 190 -14.17 7.18 -10.82
C MET A 190 -13.30 8.37 -11.23
N ALA A 191 -13.95 9.48 -11.57
CA ALA A 191 -13.26 10.75 -11.77
C ALA A 191 -12.65 11.25 -10.45
N GLN A 192 -11.49 11.90 -10.55
CA GLN A 192 -10.88 12.56 -9.41
C GLN A 192 -11.78 13.63 -8.80
N THR A 193 -11.88 13.60 -7.47
CA THR A 193 -12.73 14.49 -6.68
C THR A 193 -11.99 15.77 -6.24
N PRO A 194 -12.71 16.84 -5.82
CA PRO A 194 -12.10 18.07 -5.37
C PRO A 194 -11.14 17.93 -4.18
N LEU A 195 -11.48 17.16 -3.14
CA LEU A 195 -10.61 16.97 -1.98
C LEU A 195 -9.38 16.14 -2.34
N GLU A 196 -9.55 15.06 -3.14
CA GLU A 196 -8.44 14.29 -3.68
C GLU A 196 -7.42 15.19 -4.39
N LYS A 197 -7.88 16.09 -5.28
CA LYS A 197 -7.01 17.00 -6.01
C LYS A 197 -6.34 18.03 -5.11
N THR A 198 -7.06 18.52 -4.11
CA THR A 198 -6.56 19.55 -3.19
C THR A 198 -5.45 19.01 -2.30
N GLU A 199 -5.65 17.85 -1.70
CA GLU A 199 -4.68 17.21 -0.80
C GLU A 199 -3.69 16.33 -1.56
N SER A 200 -3.95 16.00 -2.84
CA SER A 200 -3.22 14.98 -3.60
C SER A 200 -3.20 13.63 -2.85
N LEU A 201 -4.39 13.22 -2.39
CA LEU A 201 -4.62 12.00 -1.62
C LEU A 201 -5.77 11.21 -2.28
N GLU A 202 -5.42 10.12 -2.97
CA GLU A 202 -6.36 9.33 -3.78
C GLU A 202 -7.52 8.76 -2.94
N GLN A 203 -7.25 8.32 -1.71
CA GLN A 203 -8.26 7.73 -0.81
C GLN A 203 -9.38 8.71 -0.42
N LEU A 204 -9.18 10.02 -0.54
CA LEU A 204 -10.25 11.00 -0.34
C LEU A 204 -11.37 10.87 -1.36
N ARG A 205 -11.08 10.38 -2.58
CA ARG A 205 -12.10 10.06 -3.59
C ARG A 205 -13.14 9.10 -3.04
N ALA A 206 -12.71 8.03 -2.35
CA ALA A 206 -13.62 7.08 -1.74
C ALA A 206 -14.51 7.74 -0.69
N LEU A 207 -13.95 8.53 0.23
CA LEU A 207 -14.71 9.23 1.27
C LEU A 207 -15.69 10.25 0.70
N GLU A 208 -15.30 11.07 -0.30
CA GLU A 208 -16.18 12.04 -0.93
C GLU A 208 -17.37 11.38 -1.66
N MET A 209 -17.17 10.16 -2.17
CA MET A 209 -18.21 9.38 -2.82
C MET A 209 -19.06 8.56 -1.84
N GLY A 210 -18.82 8.68 -0.53
CA GLY A 210 -19.60 8.04 0.53
C GLY A 210 -19.24 6.59 0.83
N TYR A 211 -18.10 6.09 0.31
CA TYR A 211 -17.59 4.76 0.63
C TYR A 211 -16.90 4.74 2.00
N LYS A 212 -16.83 3.56 2.60
CA LYS A 212 -16.27 3.37 3.92
C LYS A 212 -14.88 2.77 3.86
N ILE A 213 -13.96 3.39 4.60
CA ILE A 213 -12.58 2.96 4.74
C ILE A 213 -12.33 2.52 6.17
N GLY A 214 -12.05 1.23 6.41
CA GLY A 214 -11.55 0.74 7.68
C GLY A 214 -10.09 1.18 7.89
N VAL A 215 -9.71 1.47 9.11
CA VAL A 215 -8.34 1.84 9.48
C VAL A 215 -7.87 0.94 10.60
N ILE A 216 -6.90 0.08 10.32
CA ILE A 216 -6.26 -0.75 11.35
C ILE A 216 -5.01 -0.04 11.88
N GLU A 217 -4.91 0.06 13.21
CA GLU A 217 -3.71 0.61 13.84
C GLU A 217 -2.65 -0.49 14.01
N VAL A 218 -1.44 -0.23 13.55
CA VAL A 218 -0.29 -1.15 13.63
C VAL A 218 0.94 -0.43 14.15
N LYS A 219 1.90 -1.19 14.64
CA LYS A 219 3.26 -0.73 14.90
C LYS A 219 4.15 -1.28 13.80
N THR A 220 4.39 -0.51 12.77
CA THR A 220 5.27 -0.91 11.67
C THR A 220 6.53 -0.06 11.63
N GLN A 221 7.64 -0.66 11.20
CA GLN A 221 8.83 0.08 10.77
C GLN A 221 8.68 0.31 9.28
N ASP A 222 8.33 1.53 8.92
CA ASP A 222 8.13 1.94 7.53
C ASP A 222 9.48 2.39 6.95
N ILE A 223 10.04 1.60 6.04
CA ILE A 223 11.22 1.97 5.25
C ILE A 223 10.84 1.85 3.78
N GLY A 224 10.08 2.82 3.31
CA GLY A 224 9.83 2.96 1.87
C GLY A 224 11.10 3.33 1.12
N ILE A 225 11.35 2.68 -0.02
CA ILE A 225 12.50 2.95 -0.88
C ILE A 225 12.09 3.88 -2.00
N ASP A 226 12.45 5.16 -1.90
CA ASP A 226 12.15 6.17 -2.91
C ASP A 226 13.37 6.84 -3.50
N THR A 227 14.47 6.85 -2.75
CA THR A 227 15.72 7.53 -3.10
C THR A 227 16.94 6.60 -2.98
N GLU A 228 18.08 7.04 -3.53
CA GLU A 228 19.36 6.33 -3.33
C GLU A 228 19.78 6.29 -1.86
N GLU A 229 19.35 7.26 -1.06
CA GLU A 229 19.63 7.28 0.39
C GLU A 229 18.82 6.21 1.11
N ASP A 230 17.53 6.05 0.78
CA ASP A 230 16.69 5.00 1.34
C ASP A 230 17.22 3.63 0.97
N LEU A 231 17.67 3.45 -0.28
CA LEU A 231 18.30 2.22 -0.74
C LEU A 231 19.56 1.88 0.08
N LYS A 232 20.38 2.86 0.40
CA LYS A 232 21.57 2.66 1.27
C LYS A 232 21.18 2.27 2.69
N LYS A 233 20.17 2.94 3.27
CA LYS A 233 19.63 2.61 4.61
C LYS A 233 19.09 1.18 4.66
N ALA A 234 18.31 0.79 3.63
CA ALA A 234 17.79 -0.57 3.52
C ALA A 234 18.91 -1.61 3.40
N ASN A 235 19.92 -1.39 2.54
CA ASN A 235 21.06 -2.28 2.44
C ASN A 235 21.73 -2.47 3.79
N ALA A 236 22.05 -1.39 4.51
CA ALA A 236 22.68 -1.46 5.83
C ALA A 236 21.82 -2.21 6.86
N TYR A 237 20.49 -2.09 6.78
CA TYR A 237 19.55 -2.81 7.63
C TYR A 237 19.58 -4.33 7.34
N PHE A 238 19.44 -4.72 6.08
CA PHE A 238 19.43 -6.13 5.67
C PHE A 238 20.78 -6.82 5.91
N GLU A 239 21.89 -6.11 5.76
CA GLU A 239 23.22 -6.65 6.08
C GLU A 239 23.37 -6.97 7.58
N LYS A 240 22.82 -6.12 8.46
CA LYS A 240 22.81 -6.37 9.90
C LYS A 240 21.93 -7.55 10.30
N MET A 241 20.85 -7.82 9.56
CA MET A 241 19.97 -8.98 9.85
C MET A 241 20.56 -10.32 9.40
N LYS A 242 21.57 -10.32 8.51
CA LYS A 242 22.28 -11.54 8.08
C LYS A 242 23.37 -12.01 9.04
N LEU A 243 23.68 -11.20 10.08
CA LEU A 243 24.64 -11.51 11.16
C LEU A 243 23.95 -12.05 12.40
#